data_2f71b78f7d86ab5b88f8c5b89235e527
#
_entry.id   2f71b78f7d86ab5b88f8c5b89235e527
#
_cell.length_a   1.000
_cell.length_b   1.000
_cell.length_c   1.000
_cell.angle_alpha   90.00
_cell.angle_beta   90.00
_cell.angle_gamma   90.00
#
_symmetry.space_group_name_H-M   'P 1'
#
loop_
_entity.id
_entity.type
_entity.pdbx_description
1 polymer ?
#
loop_
_entity_poly.entity_id
_entity_poly.type
_entity_poly.pdbx_seq_one_letter_code
_entity_poly.pdbx_strand_id
1 'polypeptide(L)'
;MKTFYKPSEAIKWTKERLFTHGYTVKTEKWQGIDSPDDMWEVMNHSFQFFTPHTIDELVSEIRPNIPWADDHFQERVGGLPLNPPPSHEWWPYAQKNNAQFGGHAKFSHTYPERIWPKHGELENTLRSDKPAEKLKGIRFDYGDFGDVINLMQKEPFTRQAFLPIWFPEDTGTVHGERVPCTIGYHFMRRGENLHIVYYIRSCDYIRHFRDDVYMACRKLMHVLDTLKKRNPARWDHVKPGYFAMHITSLHCFNSEKGILKQSNM
;
A
#
# COMPACT_ATOMS: atom_id res chain seq x y z
N MET A 1 -2.55 20.38 0.25
CA MET A 1 -1.47 19.37 0.06
C MET A 1 -0.14 20.11 -0.05
N LYS A 2 0.91 19.63 0.64
CA LYS A 2 2.24 20.23 0.62
C LYS A 2 3.14 19.48 -0.37
N THR A 3 3.97 20.21 -1.13
CA THR A 3 4.90 19.64 -2.12
C THR A 3 6.32 19.76 -1.63
N PHE A 4 7.10 18.70 -1.82
CA PHE A 4 8.52 18.61 -1.46
C PHE A 4 9.36 18.19 -2.66
N TYR A 5 10.64 18.52 -2.64
CA TYR A 5 11.57 18.06 -3.66
C TYR A 5 12.07 16.64 -3.37
N LYS A 6 12.21 16.27 -2.10
CA LYS A 6 12.76 14.98 -1.67
C LYS A 6 11.80 14.22 -0.77
N PRO A 7 11.79 12.88 -0.84
CA PRO A 7 11.03 12.02 0.08
C PRO A 7 11.35 12.28 1.54
N SER A 8 12.64 12.46 1.90
CA SER A 8 13.09 12.69 3.28
C SER A 8 12.49 13.96 3.90
N GLU A 9 12.29 15.01 3.11
CA GLU A 9 11.64 16.25 3.57
C GLU A 9 10.17 16.00 3.91
N ALA A 10 9.46 15.24 3.07
CA ALA A 10 8.07 14.88 3.30
C ALA A 10 7.90 14.00 4.55
N ILE A 11 8.80 13.02 4.72
CA ILE A 11 8.83 12.12 5.90
C ILE A 11 9.06 12.93 7.18
N LYS A 12 10.06 13.83 7.16
CA LYS A 12 10.35 14.71 8.31
C LYS A 12 9.15 15.58 8.65
N TRP A 13 8.56 16.23 7.66
CA TRP A 13 7.38 17.06 7.86
C TRP A 13 6.18 16.27 8.38
N THR A 14 5.96 15.06 7.88
CA THR A 14 4.89 14.17 8.34
C THR A 14 5.06 13.81 9.81
N LYS A 15 6.29 13.49 10.23
CA LYS A 15 6.65 13.22 11.62
C LYS A 15 6.39 14.43 12.53
N GLU A 16 6.89 15.61 12.13
CA GLU A 16 6.70 16.85 12.86
C GLU A 16 5.20 17.19 13.02
N ARG A 17 4.43 16.99 11.95
CA ARG A 17 2.99 17.24 11.97
C ARG A 17 2.26 16.28 12.91
N LEU A 18 2.56 14.97 12.84
CA LEU A 18 1.98 14.01 13.77
C LEU A 18 2.33 14.35 15.23
N PHE A 19 3.58 14.72 15.49
CA PHE A 19 4.02 15.07 16.84
C PHE A 19 3.35 16.33 17.37
N THR A 20 3.25 17.40 16.56
CA THR A 20 2.81 18.74 17.00
C THR A 20 1.30 18.93 16.94
N HIS A 21 0.59 18.25 16.05
CA HIS A 21 -0.84 18.46 15.80
C HIS A 21 -1.69 17.22 16.08
N GLY A 22 -1.08 16.13 16.52
CA GLY A 22 -1.82 14.94 16.89
C GLY A 22 -2.62 15.17 18.17
N TYR A 23 -3.66 14.37 18.34
CA TYR A 23 -4.48 14.30 19.55
C TYR A 23 -4.79 12.85 19.89
N THR A 24 -5.12 12.58 21.16
CA THR A 24 -5.46 11.23 21.60
C THR A 24 -6.85 10.85 21.13
N VAL A 25 -6.96 9.69 20.49
CA VAL A 25 -8.21 9.08 20.04
C VAL A 25 -8.37 7.75 20.75
N LYS A 26 -9.52 7.57 21.41
CA LYS A 26 -9.84 6.28 22.00
C LYS A 26 -9.95 5.19 20.95
N THR A 27 -9.24 4.08 21.16
CA THR A 27 -9.17 2.99 20.22
C THR A 27 -9.53 1.67 20.90
N GLU A 28 -10.66 1.08 20.50
CA GLU A 28 -11.12 -0.18 21.08
C GLU A 28 -10.46 -1.39 20.41
N LYS A 29 -10.26 -1.33 19.09
CA LYS A 29 -9.71 -2.44 18.31
C LYS A 29 -8.49 -2.02 17.50
N TRP A 30 -7.48 -2.87 17.47
CA TRP A 30 -6.33 -2.76 16.62
C TRP A 30 -6.08 -4.09 15.91
N GLN A 31 -6.10 -4.07 14.57
CA GLN A 31 -5.90 -5.26 13.74
C GLN A 31 -6.79 -6.47 14.11
N GLY A 32 -8.05 -6.22 14.51
CA GLY A 32 -9.01 -7.27 14.87
C GLY A 32 -8.94 -7.76 16.31
N ILE A 33 -7.98 -7.29 17.11
CA ILE A 33 -7.87 -7.56 18.55
C ILE A 33 -8.13 -6.31 19.39
N ASP A 34 -8.30 -6.46 20.69
CA ASP A 34 -8.41 -5.31 21.60
C ASP A 34 -7.15 -4.45 21.51
N SER A 35 -7.33 -3.14 21.40
CA SER A 35 -6.19 -2.24 21.27
C SER A 35 -5.40 -2.20 22.58
N PRO A 36 -4.06 -2.33 22.52
CA PRO A 36 -3.23 -2.24 23.73
C PRO A 36 -3.15 -0.81 24.29
N ASP A 37 -3.50 0.21 23.50
CA ASP A 37 -3.40 1.61 23.87
C ASP A 37 -4.29 2.47 22.95
N ASP A 38 -4.57 3.70 23.38
CA ASP A 38 -5.18 4.72 22.56
C ASP A 38 -4.22 5.20 21.45
N MET A 39 -4.76 5.78 20.38
CA MET A 39 -3.96 6.31 19.29
C MET A 39 -3.69 7.80 19.44
N TRP A 40 -2.46 8.20 19.12
CA TRP A 40 -2.08 9.57 18.84
C TRP A 40 -2.23 9.81 17.33
N GLU A 41 -3.16 10.68 16.89
CA GLU A 41 -3.64 10.74 15.53
C GLU A 41 -3.66 12.16 14.95
N VAL A 42 -3.40 12.27 13.65
CA VAL A 42 -3.74 13.42 12.80
C VAL A 42 -4.64 12.95 11.66
N MET A 43 -5.76 13.62 11.46
CA MET A 43 -6.67 13.34 10.35
C MET A 43 -6.31 14.10 9.07
N ASN A 44 -6.66 13.50 7.92
CA ASN A 44 -6.58 14.12 6.58
C ASN A 44 -5.19 14.70 6.26
N HIS A 45 -4.17 13.87 6.46
CA HIS A 45 -2.80 14.25 6.12
C HIS A 45 -2.50 13.97 4.65
N SER A 46 -1.97 14.97 3.93
CA SER A 46 -1.68 14.84 2.50
C SER A 46 -0.40 15.57 2.12
N PHE A 47 0.42 14.91 1.32
CA PHE A 47 1.66 15.47 0.79
C PHE A 47 1.99 14.88 -0.59
N GLN A 48 2.93 15.51 -1.29
CA GLN A 48 3.55 14.96 -2.49
C GLN A 48 5.02 15.35 -2.56
N PHE A 49 5.79 14.55 -3.29
CA PHE A 49 7.19 14.83 -3.61
C PHE A 49 7.56 14.30 -5.01
N PHE A 50 8.68 14.79 -5.56
CA PHE A 50 9.23 14.21 -6.78
C PHE A 50 9.82 12.84 -6.49
N THR A 51 9.36 11.82 -7.23
CA THR A 51 9.87 10.45 -7.05
C THR A 51 11.32 10.37 -7.54
N PRO A 52 12.26 9.86 -6.75
CA PRO A 52 13.62 9.55 -7.19
C PRO A 52 13.62 8.65 -8.42
N HIS A 53 14.67 8.73 -9.23
CA HIS A 53 14.75 7.98 -10.48
C HIS A 53 15.36 6.58 -10.30
N THR A 54 16.07 6.35 -9.20
CA THR A 54 16.73 5.08 -8.90
C THR A 54 16.23 4.49 -7.58
N ILE A 55 16.36 3.17 -7.46
CA ILE A 55 16.00 2.45 -6.23
C ILE A 55 16.94 2.86 -5.08
N ASP A 56 18.24 3.03 -5.36
CA ASP A 56 19.22 3.39 -4.35
C ASP A 56 18.92 4.78 -3.74
N GLU A 57 18.57 5.76 -4.57
CA GLU A 57 18.11 7.06 -4.09
C GLU A 57 16.84 6.92 -3.25
N LEU A 58 15.90 6.09 -3.70
CA LEU A 58 14.64 5.86 -2.98
C LEU A 58 14.90 5.25 -1.59
N VAL A 59 15.77 4.24 -1.51
CA VAL A 59 16.18 3.61 -0.24
C VAL A 59 16.89 4.62 0.66
N SER A 60 17.82 5.39 0.12
CA SER A 60 18.58 6.41 0.87
C SER A 60 17.67 7.47 1.47
N GLU A 61 16.69 7.96 0.71
CA GLU A 61 15.78 9.05 1.12
C GLU A 61 14.68 8.57 2.08
N ILE A 62 14.11 7.39 1.85
CA ILE A 62 12.96 6.87 2.62
C ILE A 62 13.42 6.06 3.83
N ARG A 63 14.51 5.28 3.69
CA ARG A 63 15.01 4.33 4.70
C ARG A 63 13.94 3.31 5.12
N PRO A 64 13.43 2.50 4.17
CA PRO A 64 12.50 1.43 4.47
C PRO A 64 13.17 0.27 5.21
N ASN A 65 12.40 -0.68 5.73
CA ASN A 65 12.91 -1.90 6.34
C ASN A 65 13.41 -2.90 5.28
N ILE A 66 14.62 -2.73 4.78
CA ILE A 66 15.26 -3.64 3.84
C ILE A 66 15.90 -4.80 4.60
N PRO A 67 15.82 -6.06 4.14
CA PRO A 67 15.28 -6.52 2.85
C PRO A 67 13.76 -6.75 2.83
N TRP A 68 13.08 -6.72 3.97
CA TRP A 68 11.66 -7.08 4.07
C TRP A 68 10.77 -6.30 3.08
N ALA A 69 10.94 -5.00 2.97
CA ALA A 69 10.11 -4.17 2.09
C ALA A 69 10.29 -4.52 0.60
N ASP A 70 11.49 -4.97 0.19
CA ASP A 70 11.76 -5.44 -1.16
C ASP A 70 11.08 -6.80 -1.42
N ASP A 71 11.23 -7.75 -0.51
CA ASP A 71 10.62 -9.07 -0.65
C ASP A 71 9.09 -8.95 -0.71
N HIS A 72 8.52 -8.15 0.19
CA HIS A 72 7.10 -7.90 0.22
C HIS A 72 6.60 -7.12 -1.01
N PHE A 73 7.42 -6.23 -1.58
CA PHE A 73 7.13 -5.59 -2.86
C PHE A 73 7.10 -6.61 -4.01
N GLN A 74 8.08 -7.52 -4.09
CA GLN A 74 8.11 -8.55 -5.14
C GLN A 74 6.89 -9.46 -5.09
N GLU A 75 6.44 -9.86 -3.91
CA GLU A 75 5.20 -10.62 -3.72
C GLU A 75 3.97 -9.88 -4.24
N ARG A 76 3.91 -8.56 -4.03
CA ARG A 76 2.80 -7.71 -4.50
C ARG A 76 2.75 -7.55 -6.02
N VAL A 77 3.88 -7.62 -6.72
CA VAL A 77 3.94 -7.43 -8.18
C VAL A 77 4.15 -8.74 -8.95
N GLY A 78 4.36 -9.84 -8.24
CA GLY A 78 4.71 -11.15 -8.82
C GLY A 78 3.58 -11.89 -9.56
N GLY A 79 2.37 -11.36 -9.57
CA GLY A 79 1.27 -11.95 -10.35
C GLY A 79 0.50 -13.07 -9.63
N LEU A 80 0.79 -13.37 -8.36
CA LEU A 80 0.15 -14.43 -7.59
C LEU A 80 -0.59 -13.89 -6.37
N PRO A 81 -1.78 -14.41 -6.06
CA PRO A 81 -2.59 -14.04 -4.90
C PRO A 81 -2.12 -14.76 -3.62
N LEU A 82 -0.91 -14.47 -3.16
CA LEU A 82 -0.29 -15.16 -2.03
C LEU A 82 -1.00 -14.86 -0.69
N ASN A 83 -1.36 -15.90 0.06
CA ASN A 83 -1.94 -15.79 1.41
C ASN A 83 -1.62 -17.02 2.27
N PRO A 84 -0.74 -16.93 3.31
CA PRO A 84 0.02 -15.75 3.66
C PRO A 84 1.12 -15.43 2.63
N PRO A 85 1.53 -14.16 2.47
CA PRO A 85 2.71 -13.85 1.70
C PRO A 85 3.96 -14.29 2.47
N PRO A 86 4.96 -14.96 1.85
CA PRO A 86 6.14 -15.51 2.54
C PRO A 86 6.88 -14.49 3.42
N SER A 87 7.03 -13.24 2.96
CA SER A 87 7.71 -12.17 3.70
C SER A 87 7.09 -11.83 5.06
N HIS A 88 5.87 -12.27 5.31
CA HIS A 88 5.21 -12.06 6.60
C HIS A 88 6.01 -12.66 7.77
N GLU A 89 6.75 -13.77 7.54
CA GLU A 89 7.49 -14.46 8.59
C GLU A 89 8.64 -13.63 9.17
N TRP A 90 9.22 -12.72 8.39
CA TRP A 90 10.32 -11.85 8.83
C TRP A 90 9.96 -10.35 8.85
N TRP A 91 8.68 -10.05 8.83
CA TRP A 91 8.25 -8.67 9.06
C TRP A 91 8.67 -8.19 10.46
N PRO A 92 9.33 -7.03 10.59
CA PRO A 92 9.90 -6.58 11.87
C PRO A 92 8.89 -6.43 13.01
N TYR A 93 7.63 -6.27 12.67
CA TYR A 93 6.53 -6.09 13.61
C TYR A 93 5.55 -7.27 13.60
N ALA A 94 5.95 -8.42 13.04
CA ALA A 94 5.12 -9.62 13.06
C ALA A 94 4.82 -10.03 14.50
N GLN A 95 3.55 -10.18 14.82
CA GLN A 95 3.17 -10.76 16.11
C GLN A 95 3.49 -12.24 16.09
N LYS A 96 4.31 -12.69 17.05
CA LYS A 96 4.74 -14.08 17.16
C LYS A 96 3.60 -15.06 17.50
N ASN A 97 2.40 -14.54 17.79
CA ASN A 97 1.22 -15.32 18.14
C ASN A 97 0.27 -15.37 16.95
N ASN A 98 -0.39 -16.49 16.73
CA ASN A 98 -1.41 -16.73 15.70
C ASN A 98 -2.61 -15.75 15.71
N ALA A 99 -2.59 -14.72 16.53
CA ALA A 99 -3.62 -13.68 16.62
C ALA A 99 -3.86 -12.94 15.31
N GLN A 100 -2.82 -12.81 14.45
CA GLN A 100 -2.97 -12.18 13.12
C GLN A 100 -3.85 -12.99 12.17
N PHE A 101 -3.96 -14.28 12.41
CA PHE A 101 -4.75 -15.19 11.57
C PHE A 101 -6.13 -15.48 12.17
N GLY A 102 -6.48 -14.91 13.33
CA GLY A 102 -7.75 -15.23 14.00
C GLY A 102 -7.97 -16.73 14.24
N GLY A 103 -6.88 -17.51 14.42
CA GLY A 103 -6.93 -18.97 14.52
C GLY A 103 -6.99 -19.71 13.19
N HIS A 104 -6.91 -19.03 12.05
CA HIS A 104 -6.91 -19.62 10.71
C HIS A 104 -5.49 -19.75 10.15
N ALA A 105 -5.28 -20.65 9.18
CA ALA A 105 -4.00 -20.81 8.49
C ALA A 105 -3.68 -19.66 7.50
N LYS A 106 -4.59 -18.69 7.35
CA LYS A 106 -4.53 -17.60 6.38
C LYS A 106 -4.99 -16.29 7.00
N PHE A 107 -4.52 -15.18 6.45
CA PHE A 107 -5.08 -13.86 6.74
C PHE A 107 -6.48 -13.70 6.15
N SER A 108 -7.30 -12.83 6.73
CA SER A 108 -8.60 -12.43 6.16
C SER A 108 -8.46 -11.81 4.77
N HIS A 109 -7.35 -11.17 4.49
CA HIS A 109 -6.95 -10.65 3.19
C HIS A 109 -5.45 -10.43 3.14
N THR A 110 -4.89 -10.41 1.92
CA THR A 110 -3.52 -9.96 1.67
C THR A 110 -3.49 -8.95 0.52
N TYR A 111 -2.42 -8.15 0.46
CA TYR A 111 -2.23 -7.24 -0.68
C TYR A 111 -2.00 -7.99 -2.00
N PRO A 112 -1.25 -9.11 -2.07
CA PRO A 112 -1.18 -9.91 -3.29
C PRO A 112 -2.56 -10.36 -3.81
N GLU A 113 -3.44 -10.88 -2.95
CA GLU A 113 -4.82 -11.26 -3.36
C GLU A 113 -5.63 -10.07 -3.90
N ARG A 114 -5.42 -8.87 -3.31
CA ARG A 114 -6.13 -7.65 -3.72
C ARG A 114 -5.58 -7.05 -5.01
N ILE A 115 -4.29 -7.24 -5.27
CA ILE A 115 -3.61 -6.76 -6.48
C ILE A 115 -3.88 -7.68 -7.66
N TRP A 116 -4.07 -8.99 -7.41
CA TRP A 116 -4.27 -10.03 -8.42
C TRP A 116 -5.59 -10.80 -8.20
N PRO A 117 -6.75 -10.14 -8.11
CA PRO A 117 -8.01 -10.79 -7.77
C PRO A 117 -8.47 -11.82 -8.81
N LYS A 118 -8.11 -11.68 -10.08
CA LYS A 118 -8.43 -12.64 -11.14
C LYS A 118 -7.76 -14.00 -10.92
N HIS A 119 -6.56 -14.01 -10.33
CA HIS A 119 -5.84 -15.24 -10.01
C HIS A 119 -6.37 -15.92 -8.74
N GLY A 120 -7.00 -15.16 -7.85
CA GLY A 120 -7.63 -15.67 -6.63
C GLY A 120 -8.75 -16.67 -6.87
N GLU A 121 -9.43 -16.58 -7.99
CA GLU A 121 -10.50 -17.53 -8.36
C GLU A 121 -9.95 -18.95 -8.51
N LEU A 122 -8.81 -19.12 -9.19
CA LEU A 122 -8.18 -20.44 -9.37
C LEU A 122 -7.75 -21.08 -8.05
N GLU A 123 -7.26 -20.29 -7.12
CA GLU A 123 -6.84 -20.79 -5.82
C GLU A 123 -8.03 -21.17 -4.91
N ASN A 124 -9.07 -20.37 -4.95
CA ASN A 124 -10.30 -20.65 -4.19
C ASN A 124 -11.04 -21.87 -4.70
N THR A 125 -11.01 -22.18 -6.00
CA THR A 125 -11.60 -23.39 -6.57
C THR A 125 -10.88 -24.66 -6.13
N LEU A 126 -9.58 -24.55 -5.83
CA LEU A 126 -8.77 -25.68 -5.36
C LEU A 126 -8.89 -25.94 -3.85
N ARG A 127 -9.42 -24.99 -3.07
CA ARG A 127 -9.39 -25.02 -1.60
C ARG A 127 -10.76 -24.98 -0.92
N SER A 128 -11.84 -24.79 -1.63
CA SER A 128 -13.15 -24.57 -1.03
C SER A 128 -14.12 -25.67 -1.39
N ASP A 129 -14.82 -26.17 -0.39
CA ASP A 129 -16.00 -27.03 -0.54
C ASP A 129 -17.19 -26.27 -1.17
N LYS A 130 -17.00 -25.00 -1.52
CA LYS A 130 -18.03 -24.17 -2.17
C LYS A 130 -17.88 -24.22 -3.68
N PRO A 131 -18.98 -24.36 -4.42
CA PRO A 131 -18.96 -24.30 -5.88
C PRO A 131 -18.31 -23.02 -6.39
N ALA A 132 -17.44 -23.12 -7.43
CA ALA A 132 -16.73 -22.00 -8.04
C ALA A 132 -17.66 -20.82 -8.41
N GLU A 133 -18.89 -21.09 -8.79
CA GLU A 133 -19.92 -20.10 -9.11
C GLU A 133 -20.27 -19.16 -7.96
N LYS A 134 -20.12 -19.61 -6.71
CA LYS A 134 -20.34 -18.76 -5.51
C LYS A 134 -19.15 -17.88 -5.16
N LEU A 135 -18.00 -18.09 -5.81
CA LEU A 135 -16.79 -17.32 -5.61
C LEU A 135 -16.61 -16.26 -6.69
N LYS A 136 -17.35 -16.34 -7.79
CA LYS A 136 -17.37 -15.32 -8.84
C LYS A 136 -18.00 -14.04 -8.30
N GLY A 137 -17.17 -13.06 -8.07
CA GLY A 137 -17.58 -11.70 -7.78
C GLY A 137 -17.01 -10.75 -8.81
N ILE A 138 -17.50 -9.53 -8.80
CA ILE A 138 -17.00 -8.44 -9.65
C ILE A 138 -15.45 -8.34 -9.64
N ARG A 139 -14.83 -8.59 -8.49
CA ARG A 139 -13.40 -8.50 -8.28
C ARG A 139 -12.55 -9.53 -9.04
N PHE A 140 -13.13 -10.63 -9.50
CA PHE A 140 -12.42 -11.67 -10.25
C PHE A 140 -12.41 -11.45 -11.76
N ASP A 141 -13.32 -10.65 -12.27
CA ASP A 141 -13.46 -10.42 -13.70
C ASP A 141 -12.64 -9.26 -14.23
N TYR A 142 -12.26 -8.29 -13.37
CA TYR A 142 -11.52 -7.10 -13.77
C TYR A 142 -10.81 -6.41 -12.60
N GLY A 143 -9.97 -5.41 -12.93
CA GLY A 143 -9.40 -4.48 -11.97
C GLY A 143 -8.14 -4.97 -11.29
N ASP A 144 -7.41 -5.91 -11.88
CA ASP A 144 -6.09 -6.27 -11.37
C ASP A 144 -4.98 -5.33 -11.89
N PHE A 145 -3.78 -5.53 -11.39
CA PHE A 145 -2.63 -4.69 -11.72
C PHE A 145 -2.23 -4.81 -13.21
N GLY A 146 -2.43 -5.99 -13.81
CA GLY A 146 -2.23 -6.20 -15.24
C GLY A 146 -3.18 -5.36 -16.08
N ASP A 147 -4.45 -5.24 -15.68
CA ASP A 147 -5.44 -4.41 -16.39
C ASP A 147 -5.08 -2.92 -16.35
N VAL A 148 -4.57 -2.43 -15.21
CA VAL A 148 -4.11 -1.04 -15.09
C VAL A 148 -2.97 -0.77 -16.08
N ILE A 149 -1.99 -1.68 -16.18
CA ILE A 149 -0.87 -1.55 -17.11
C ILE A 149 -1.36 -1.63 -18.55
N ASN A 150 -2.27 -2.57 -18.86
CA ASN A 150 -2.84 -2.73 -20.21
C ASN A 150 -3.63 -1.49 -20.63
N LEU A 151 -4.42 -0.92 -19.74
CA LEU A 151 -5.15 0.31 -19.99
C LEU A 151 -4.20 1.48 -20.31
N MET A 152 -3.14 1.65 -19.51
CA MET A 152 -2.16 2.71 -19.74
C MET A 152 -1.38 2.53 -21.04
N GLN A 153 -1.11 1.29 -21.43
CA GLN A 153 -0.48 1.00 -22.72
C GLN A 153 -1.37 1.41 -23.90
N LYS A 154 -2.67 1.13 -23.79
CA LYS A 154 -3.67 1.48 -24.81
C LYS A 154 -3.94 2.99 -24.81
N GLU A 155 -4.14 3.57 -23.65
CA GLU A 155 -4.53 4.96 -23.41
C GLU A 155 -3.55 5.66 -22.45
N PRO A 156 -2.37 6.11 -22.90
CA PRO A 156 -1.31 6.64 -22.02
C PRO A 156 -1.72 7.82 -21.14
N PHE A 157 -2.67 8.63 -21.59
CA PHE A 157 -3.16 9.81 -20.88
C PHE A 157 -4.49 9.58 -20.16
N THR A 158 -4.88 8.32 -19.99
CA THR A 158 -6.10 7.95 -19.27
C THR A 158 -6.17 8.55 -17.87
N ARG A 159 -7.38 8.73 -17.37
CA ARG A 159 -7.70 9.09 -15.98
C ARG A 159 -8.35 7.94 -15.22
N GLN A 160 -8.36 6.73 -15.81
CA GLN A 160 -9.06 5.56 -15.28
C GLN A 160 -8.10 4.48 -14.76
N ALA A 161 -6.78 4.70 -14.82
CA ALA A 161 -5.78 3.73 -14.37
C ALA A 161 -5.71 3.69 -12.83
N PHE A 162 -6.79 3.24 -12.21
CA PHE A 162 -6.92 3.08 -10.77
C PHE A 162 -6.87 1.59 -10.39
N LEU A 163 -5.97 1.24 -9.48
CA LEU A 163 -5.87 -0.09 -8.88
C LEU A 163 -6.60 -0.08 -7.52
N PRO A 164 -7.82 -0.59 -7.43
CA PRO A 164 -8.53 -0.69 -6.17
C PRO A 164 -7.93 -1.78 -5.30
N ILE A 165 -7.80 -1.51 -4.01
CA ILE A 165 -7.41 -2.48 -2.98
C ILE A 165 -8.57 -2.71 -2.01
N TRP A 166 -9.32 -1.65 -1.70
CA TRP A 166 -10.56 -1.73 -0.97
C TRP A 166 -11.69 -2.18 -1.89
N PHE A 167 -12.40 -3.21 -1.47
CA PHE A 167 -13.58 -3.72 -2.15
C PHE A 167 -14.84 -3.43 -1.33
N PRO A 168 -16.05 -3.43 -1.94
CA PRO A 168 -17.29 -3.18 -1.22
C PRO A 168 -17.52 -4.10 -0.01
N GLU A 169 -17.05 -5.34 -0.08
CA GLU A 169 -17.14 -6.33 1.00
C GLU A 169 -16.34 -5.95 2.25
N ASP A 170 -15.39 -5.03 2.11
CA ASP A 170 -14.54 -4.59 3.23
C ASP A 170 -15.24 -3.58 4.16
N THR A 171 -16.49 -3.23 3.92
CA THR A 171 -17.24 -2.24 4.72
C THR A 171 -17.49 -2.69 6.17
N GLY A 172 -16.91 -3.80 6.61
CA GLY A 172 -16.90 -4.22 8.02
C GLY A 172 -18.07 -5.07 8.45
N THR A 173 -19.10 -5.21 7.62
CA THR A 173 -20.33 -5.95 7.96
C THR A 173 -20.27 -7.43 7.60
N VAL A 174 -19.39 -7.83 6.68
CA VAL A 174 -19.37 -9.19 6.13
C VAL A 174 -18.39 -10.11 6.86
N HIS A 175 -17.27 -9.59 7.33
CA HIS A 175 -16.18 -10.43 7.84
C HIS A 175 -15.92 -10.29 9.34
N GLY A 176 -16.27 -9.16 9.98
CA GLY A 176 -15.91 -8.89 11.38
C GLY A 176 -14.39 -8.90 11.63
N GLU A 177 -13.59 -9.01 10.57
CA GLU A 177 -12.16 -9.22 10.56
C GLU A 177 -11.39 -7.99 10.07
N ARG A 178 -10.07 -8.14 9.94
CA ARG A 178 -9.21 -7.10 9.39
C ARG A 178 -9.58 -6.79 7.94
N VAL A 179 -9.56 -5.51 7.60
CA VAL A 179 -9.76 -5.00 6.24
C VAL A 179 -8.56 -4.17 5.80
N PRO A 180 -8.29 -4.01 4.48
CA PRO A 180 -7.13 -3.29 3.99
C PRO A 180 -7.03 -1.86 4.53
N CYS A 181 -5.84 -1.41 4.86
CA CYS A 181 -5.58 0.00 5.14
C CYS A 181 -5.55 0.84 3.85
N THR A 182 -5.02 0.27 2.78
CA THR A 182 -4.97 0.89 1.46
C THR A 182 -6.36 0.91 0.80
N ILE A 183 -6.75 2.05 0.26
CA ILE A 183 -7.94 2.19 -0.59
C ILE A 183 -7.57 1.84 -2.03
N GLY A 184 -6.46 2.38 -2.55
CA GLY A 184 -5.99 2.09 -3.89
C GLY A 184 -4.88 3.02 -4.36
N TYR A 185 -4.45 2.76 -5.60
CA TYR A 185 -3.39 3.51 -6.28
C TYR A 185 -3.91 4.03 -7.61
N HIS A 186 -3.68 5.30 -7.91
CA HIS A 186 -4.06 5.91 -9.17
C HIS A 186 -2.82 6.32 -9.95
N PHE A 187 -2.67 5.80 -11.17
CA PHE A 187 -1.56 6.12 -12.05
C PHE A 187 -2.00 7.09 -13.14
N MET A 188 -1.20 8.12 -13.38
CA MET A 188 -1.52 9.13 -14.40
C MET A 188 -0.26 9.61 -15.11
N ARG A 189 -0.23 9.49 -16.43
CA ARG A 189 0.78 10.17 -17.25
C ARG A 189 0.32 11.59 -17.56
N ARG A 190 1.21 12.57 -17.36
CA ARG A 190 1.03 13.97 -17.80
C ARG A 190 2.34 14.45 -18.41
N GLY A 191 2.27 14.80 -19.70
CA GLY A 191 3.48 15.08 -20.47
C GLY A 191 4.44 13.89 -20.50
N GLU A 192 5.67 14.12 -20.05
CA GLU A 192 6.73 13.12 -19.95
C GLU A 192 6.87 12.51 -18.55
N ASN A 193 5.89 12.67 -17.67
CA ASN A 193 5.96 12.16 -16.31
C ASN A 193 4.81 11.20 -16.03
N LEU A 194 5.15 10.07 -15.37
CA LEU A 194 4.20 9.15 -14.78
C LEU A 194 4.09 9.44 -13.29
N HIS A 195 2.89 9.73 -12.83
CA HIS A 195 2.56 10.04 -11.44
C HIS A 195 1.82 8.89 -10.78
N ILE A 196 1.93 8.79 -9.46
CA ILE A 196 1.11 7.91 -8.64
C ILE A 196 0.48 8.67 -7.48
N VAL A 197 -0.81 8.43 -7.25
CA VAL A 197 -1.51 8.88 -6.05
C VAL A 197 -1.90 7.67 -5.22
N TYR A 198 -1.47 7.64 -3.98
CA TYR A 198 -1.73 6.58 -3.02
C TYR A 198 -2.78 7.05 -2.00
N TYR A 199 -3.88 6.31 -1.90
CA TYR A 199 -4.97 6.56 -0.97
C TYR A 199 -4.97 5.48 0.11
N ILE A 200 -4.86 5.92 1.37
CA ILE A 200 -4.85 5.03 2.53
C ILE A 200 -5.75 5.59 3.64
N ARG A 201 -6.63 4.74 4.22
CA ARG A 201 -7.53 5.15 5.28
C ARG A 201 -6.86 5.23 6.66
N SER A 202 -5.84 4.39 6.88
CA SER A 202 -5.23 4.21 8.20
C SER A 202 -3.75 3.87 8.04
N CYS A 203 -2.85 4.69 8.56
CA CYS A 203 -1.41 4.53 8.42
C CYS A 203 -0.71 4.67 9.77
N ASP A 204 -0.13 3.59 10.26
CA ASP A 204 0.75 3.60 11.42
C ASP A 204 2.11 4.17 11.00
N TYR A 205 2.43 5.34 11.56
CA TYR A 205 3.66 6.07 11.19
C TYR A 205 4.93 5.30 11.55
N ILE A 206 4.92 4.59 12.68
CA ILE A 206 6.11 3.91 13.21
C ILE A 206 6.36 2.58 12.50
N ARG A 207 5.28 1.82 12.23
CA ARG A 207 5.39 0.45 11.72
C ARG A 207 5.34 0.34 10.21
N HIS A 208 4.59 1.23 9.54
CA HIS A 208 4.23 1.02 8.13
C HIS A 208 4.58 2.18 7.20
N PHE A 209 4.58 3.41 7.70
CA PHE A 209 4.60 4.60 6.86
C PHE A 209 5.72 4.61 5.82
N ARG A 210 6.96 4.34 6.25
CA ARG A 210 8.12 4.36 5.32
C ARG A 210 8.04 3.25 4.29
N ASP A 211 7.65 2.06 4.71
CA ASP A 211 7.51 0.90 3.83
C ASP A 211 6.36 1.10 2.84
N ASP A 212 5.25 1.68 3.28
CA ASP A 212 4.13 2.03 2.41
C ASP A 212 4.51 3.05 1.34
N VAL A 213 5.22 4.12 1.72
CA VAL A 213 5.76 5.12 0.78
C VAL A 213 6.72 4.48 -0.21
N TYR A 214 7.66 3.67 0.29
CA TYR A 214 8.65 2.98 -0.53
C TYR A 214 7.99 2.04 -1.55
N MET A 215 7.14 1.13 -1.09
CA MET A 215 6.47 0.17 -1.96
C MET A 215 5.55 0.83 -3.00
N ALA A 216 4.93 1.96 -2.67
CA ALA A 216 4.13 2.70 -3.63
C ALA A 216 5.00 3.38 -4.71
N CYS A 217 6.13 3.97 -4.34
CA CYS A 217 7.11 4.49 -5.31
C CYS A 217 7.69 3.37 -6.19
N ARG A 218 7.99 2.20 -5.61
CA ARG A 218 8.43 1.02 -6.37
C ARG A 218 7.37 0.54 -7.37
N LYS A 219 6.06 0.64 -7.03
CA LYS A 219 4.98 0.35 -7.98
C LYS A 219 4.98 1.30 -9.17
N LEU A 220 5.20 2.59 -8.93
CA LEU A 220 5.34 3.57 -10.01
C LEU A 220 6.47 3.18 -10.97
N MET A 221 7.65 2.86 -10.42
CA MET A 221 8.81 2.43 -11.21
C MET A 221 8.51 1.14 -12.00
N HIS A 222 7.91 0.15 -11.34
CA HIS A 222 7.55 -1.13 -11.97
C HIS A 222 6.57 -0.95 -13.14
N VAL A 223 5.55 -0.12 -12.98
CA VAL A 223 4.60 0.21 -14.06
C VAL A 223 5.34 0.87 -15.22
N LEU A 224 6.18 1.85 -14.93
CA LEU A 224 6.94 2.57 -15.94
C LEU A 224 7.90 1.66 -16.69
N ASP A 225 8.66 0.83 -16.00
CA ASP A 225 9.59 -0.13 -16.60
C ASP A 225 8.87 -1.17 -17.46
N THR A 226 7.72 -1.64 -17.00
CA THR A 226 6.89 -2.58 -17.76
C THR A 226 6.36 -1.93 -19.05
N LEU A 227 5.90 -0.69 -18.98
CA LEU A 227 5.41 0.06 -20.14
C LEU A 227 6.53 0.37 -21.14
N LYS A 228 7.72 0.73 -20.67
CA LYS A 228 8.93 0.92 -21.50
C LYS A 228 9.31 -0.35 -22.24
N LYS A 229 9.38 -1.48 -21.53
CA LYS A 229 9.68 -2.79 -22.14
C LYS A 229 8.66 -3.19 -23.20
N ARG A 230 7.37 -2.90 -23.00
CA ARG A 230 6.30 -3.26 -23.92
C ARG A 230 6.21 -2.34 -25.16
N ASN A 231 6.49 -1.06 -25.01
CA ASN A 231 6.43 -0.06 -26.08
C ASN A 231 7.47 1.05 -25.86
N PRO A 232 8.75 0.81 -26.17
CA PRO A 232 9.83 1.78 -25.99
C PRO A 232 9.56 3.10 -26.70
N ALA A 233 9.11 3.05 -27.95
CA ALA A 233 8.84 4.26 -28.75
C ALA A 233 7.88 5.26 -28.05
N ARG A 234 6.98 4.74 -27.21
CA ARG A 234 5.96 5.55 -26.53
C ARG A 234 6.34 5.91 -25.10
N TRP A 235 7.25 5.14 -24.46
CA TRP A 235 7.47 5.25 -23.04
C TRP A 235 8.92 5.51 -22.59
N ASP A 236 9.95 5.31 -23.43
CA ASP A 236 11.37 5.46 -23.02
C ASP A 236 11.70 6.86 -22.48
N HIS A 237 11.10 7.89 -23.08
CA HIS A 237 11.29 9.28 -22.67
C HIS A 237 10.51 9.65 -21.38
N VAL A 238 9.61 8.78 -20.92
CA VAL A 238 8.80 9.05 -19.73
C VAL A 238 9.63 8.77 -18.47
N LYS A 239 9.50 9.65 -17.48
CA LYS A 239 10.21 9.61 -16.21
C LYS A 239 9.24 9.44 -15.03
N PRO A 240 9.70 8.96 -13.87
CA PRO A 240 8.95 9.06 -12.63
C PRO A 240 8.58 10.53 -12.36
N GLY A 241 7.33 10.77 -12.02
CA GLY A 241 6.81 12.07 -11.67
C GLY A 241 6.56 12.21 -10.17
N TYR A 242 5.45 12.81 -9.79
CA TYR A 242 5.06 12.93 -8.39
C TYR A 242 4.56 11.62 -7.83
N PHE A 243 5.01 11.32 -6.62
CA PHE A 243 4.28 10.50 -5.66
C PHE A 243 3.44 11.42 -4.78
N ALA A 244 2.15 11.17 -4.70
CA ALA A 244 1.25 11.85 -3.76
C ALA A 244 0.61 10.82 -2.83
N MET A 245 0.42 11.18 -1.55
CA MET A 245 -0.22 10.32 -0.55
C MET A 245 -1.32 11.07 0.19
N HIS A 246 -2.48 10.42 0.28
CA HIS A 246 -3.63 10.88 1.06
C HIS A 246 -3.91 9.89 2.18
N ILE A 247 -3.78 10.34 3.42
CA ILE A 247 -3.95 9.52 4.63
C ILE A 247 -5.12 10.07 5.42
N THR A 248 -6.18 9.27 5.59
CA THR A 248 -7.32 9.71 6.40
C THR A 248 -6.95 9.74 7.87
N SER A 249 -6.35 8.66 8.42
CA SER A 249 -5.88 8.57 9.79
C SER A 249 -4.38 8.25 9.80
N LEU A 250 -3.55 9.23 10.12
CA LEU A 250 -2.11 9.06 10.37
C LEU A 250 -1.89 8.97 11.88
N HIS A 251 -1.36 7.86 12.38
CA HIS A 251 -1.31 7.61 13.81
C HIS A 251 -0.07 6.82 14.27
N CYS A 252 0.13 6.76 15.55
CA CYS A 252 0.92 5.79 16.31
C CYS A 252 0.23 5.53 17.65
N PHE A 253 0.65 4.53 18.41
CA PHE A 253 0.15 4.39 19.77
C PHE A 253 0.54 5.59 20.64
N ASN A 254 -0.32 5.97 21.56
CA ASN A 254 -0.10 7.13 22.43
C ASN A 254 1.17 6.94 23.29
N SER A 255 1.43 5.73 23.76
CA SER A 255 2.67 5.35 24.47
C SER A 255 3.94 5.51 23.62
N GLU A 256 3.83 5.45 22.29
CA GLU A 256 4.95 5.57 21.36
C GLU A 256 5.23 7.02 20.92
N LYS A 257 4.39 7.97 21.32
CA LYS A 257 4.56 9.39 20.95
C LYS A 257 5.97 9.92 21.26
N GLY A 258 6.62 9.41 22.32
CA GLY A 258 7.98 9.76 22.67
C GLY A 258 9.01 9.44 21.59
N ILE A 259 8.77 8.41 20.77
CA ILE A 259 9.63 7.99 19.68
C ILE A 259 9.70 9.08 18.59
N LEU A 260 8.59 9.80 18.37
CA LEU A 260 8.52 10.90 17.39
C LEU A 260 9.49 12.06 17.71
N LYS A 261 9.98 12.17 18.95
CA LYS A 261 10.98 13.18 19.35
C LYS A 261 12.39 12.83 18.91
N GLN A 262 12.69 11.56 18.66
CA GLN A 262 14.04 11.12 18.30
C GLN A 262 14.42 11.59 16.90
N SER A 263 15.59 12.22 16.76
CA SER A 263 16.03 12.86 15.51
C SER A 263 16.38 11.88 14.39
N ASN A 264 16.61 10.61 14.70
CA ASN A 264 17.20 9.61 13.78
C ASN A 264 16.19 8.64 13.14
N MET A 265 14.88 8.89 13.27
CA MET A 265 13.85 8.08 12.58
C MET A 265 13.37 8.76 11.30
#